data_bc2678b7d7924fe0e8bdd6dded9fa4f9
#
_entry.id   bc2678b7d7924fe0e8bdd6dded9fa4f9
#
_cell.length_a   1.000
_cell.length_b   1.000
_cell.length_c   1.000
_cell.angle_alpha   90.00
_cell.angle_beta   90.00
_cell.angle_gamma   90.00
#
_symmetry.space_group_name_H-M   'P 1'
#
loop_
_entity.id
_entity.type
_entity.pdbx_description
1 polymer ?
#
loop_
_entity_poly.entity_id
_entity_poly.type
_entity_poly.pdbx_seq_one_letter_code
_entity_poly.pdbx_strand_id
1 'polypeptide(L)'
;SPEVQAEMVKIREKGTRTIYSIDYSSIENAWKEKVKAEPELTEEDALQYIGERTSEMLALCDKYNFDGIIADYTGRSLVSLPEAALKEYNDRQQKFFGEVMNWQGNHDEKTLVFYGNVQYLVPENMDMLSKFDYIILKTASSTNADDLALKAYLAIQAGIDAIGGTEGGVNPVPVDRFIACVELPQADDKDKVKGYWSTVDEKGNKLVAAPGAARWMVEASPNYTRKGIFIMNVHNDYYNNTYGYVREVIRIMNPNK
;
A
#
# COMPACT_ATOMS: atom_id res chain seq x y z
N SER A 1 4.77 21.63 12.13
CA SER A 1 4.68 22.73 13.11
C SER A 1 4.26 22.20 14.47
N PRO A 2 4.42 22.95 15.56
CA PRO A 2 3.94 22.59 16.91
C PRO A 2 2.42 22.32 16.94
N GLU A 3 1.65 23.05 16.14
CA GLU A 3 0.19 22.86 16.05
C GLU A 3 -0.17 21.48 15.48
N VAL A 4 0.52 21.03 14.43
CA VAL A 4 0.32 19.68 13.84
C VAL A 4 0.65 18.60 14.86
N GLN A 5 1.72 18.75 15.64
CA GLN A 5 2.07 17.81 16.70
C GLN A 5 1.00 17.77 17.80
N ALA A 6 0.46 18.91 18.20
CA ALA A 6 -0.64 18.99 19.17
C ALA A 6 -1.91 18.29 18.66
N GLU A 7 -2.24 18.45 17.38
CA GLU A 7 -3.37 17.75 16.77
C GLU A 7 -3.13 16.22 16.68
N MET A 8 -1.91 15.78 16.38
CA MET A 8 -1.57 14.35 16.39
C MET A 8 -1.78 13.73 17.78
N VAL A 9 -1.46 14.45 18.87
CA VAL A 9 -1.75 13.97 20.24
C VAL A 9 -3.25 13.76 20.43
N LYS A 10 -4.09 14.74 20.07
CA LYS A 10 -5.56 14.64 20.20
C LYS A 10 -6.14 13.49 19.37
N ILE A 11 -5.57 13.24 18.20
CA ILE A 11 -5.97 12.11 17.32
C ILE A 11 -5.66 10.78 18.00
N ARG A 12 -4.46 10.65 18.61
CA ARG A 12 -4.05 9.45 19.34
C ARG A 12 -4.91 9.17 20.57
N GLU A 13 -5.29 10.20 21.32
CA GLU A 13 -6.21 10.09 22.46
C GLU A 13 -7.56 9.46 22.08
N LYS A 14 -7.95 9.59 20.79
CA LYS A 14 -9.15 8.95 20.21
C LYS A 14 -8.87 7.53 19.67
N GLY A 15 -7.68 6.98 19.87
CA GLY A 15 -7.29 5.65 19.42
C GLY A 15 -6.85 5.58 17.95
N THR A 16 -6.66 6.73 17.28
CA THR A 16 -6.18 6.77 15.89
C THR A 16 -4.66 6.85 15.84
N ARG A 17 -4.04 6.06 14.99
CA ARG A 17 -2.59 6.10 14.72
C ARG A 17 -2.29 7.01 13.53
N THR A 18 -1.18 7.72 13.60
CA THR A 18 -0.64 8.56 12.52
C THR A 18 0.54 7.86 11.88
N ILE A 19 0.40 7.48 10.61
CA ILE A 19 1.39 6.67 9.88
C ILE A 19 2.05 7.54 8.81
N TYR A 20 3.38 7.43 8.66
CA TYR A 20 4.16 8.15 7.66
C TYR A 20 4.36 7.28 6.42
N SER A 21 4.13 7.81 5.22
CA SER A 21 4.33 7.07 3.98
C SER A 21 5.71 7.32 3.39
N ILE A 22 6.42 6.24 3.08
CA ILE A 22 7.71 6.24 2.38
C ILE A 22 7.46 5.68 0.99
N ASP A 23 7.47 6.56 -0.01
CA ASP A 23 7.21 6.21 -1.41
C ASP A 23 8.53 5.93 -2.15
N TYR A 24 8.76 4.65 -2.45
CA TYR A 24 9.91 4.21 -3.24
C TYR A 24 9.93 4.84 -4.63
N SER A 25 8.77 5.06 -5.26
CA SER A 25 8.71 5.63 -6.60
C SER A 25 9.26 7.05 -6.63
N SER A 26 9.08 7.84 -5.57
CA SER A 26 9.68 9.17 -5.43
C SER A 26 11.19 9.11 -5.37
N ILE A 27 11.76 8.12 -4.64
CA ILE A 27 13.21 7.90 -4.55
C ILE A 27 13.76 7.49 -5.92
N GLU A 28 13.12 6.53 -6.57
CA GLU A 28 13.55 6.04 -7.90
C GLU A 28 13.48 7.14 -8.98
N ASN A 29 12.43 7.96 -8.97
CA ASN A 29 12.30 9.07 -9.92
C ASN A 29 13.36 10.16 -9.67
N ALA A 30 13.63 10.49 -8.43
CA ALA A 30 14.72 11.44 -8.10
C ALA A 30 16.07 10.91 -8.54
N TRP A 31 16.33 9.60 -8.38
CA TRP A 31 17.53 8.96 -8.90
C TRP A 31 17.62 9.05 -10.43
N LYS A 32 16.53 8.77 -11.16
CA LYS A 32 16.50 8.90 -12.63
C LYS A 32 16.82 10.32 -13.11
N GLU A 33 16.34 11.35 -12.41
CA GLU A 33 16.68 12.73 -12.74
C GLU A 33 18.16 13.04 -12.44
N LYS A 34 18.71 12.49 -11.35
CA LYS A 34 20.13 12.63 -11.02
C LYS A 34 21.03 12.01 -12.10
N VAL A 35 20.74 10.80 -12.57
CA VAL A 35 21.50 10.11 -13.65
C VAL A 35 21.43 10.88 -14.97
N LYS A 36 20.33 11.58 -15.28
CA LYS A 36 20.28 12.43 -16.49
C LYS A 36 21.27 13.59 -16.44
N ALA A 37 21.53 14.13 -15.24
CA ALA A 37 22.48 15.22 -15.03
C ALA A 37 23.95 14.72 -14.91
N GLU A 38 24.13 13.51 -14.39
CA GLU A 38 25.40 12.88 -14.07
C GLU A 38 25.43 11.45 -14.67
N PRO A 39 25.64 11.29 -15.99
CA PRO A 39 25.52 9.99 -16.67
C PRO A 39 26.58 8.94 -16.29
N GLU A 40 27.65 9.36 -15.62
CA GLU A 40 28.73 8.50 -15.12
C GLU A 40 28.36 7.72 -13.84
N LEU A 41 27.23 8.04 -13.21
CA LEU A 41 26.78 7.35 -12.01
C LEU A 41 26.49 5.86 -12.27
N THR A 42 26.90 5.04 -11.33
CA THR A 42 26.86 3.58 -11.39
C THR A 42 25.66 3.02 -10.64
N GLU A 43 25.45 1.71 -10.75
CA GLU A 43 24.44 1.01 -9.94
C GLU A 43 24.81 1.00 -8.44
N GLU A 44 26.09 1.01 -8.09
CA GLU A 44 26.53 1.15 -6.70
C GLU A 44 26.11 2.51 -6.12
N ASP A 45 26.26 3.60 -6.91
CA ASP A 45 25.75 4.92 -6.53
C ASP A 45 24.23 4.93 -6.38
N ALA A 46 23.50 4.15 -7.21
CA ALA A 46 22.05 3.98 -7.09
C ALA A 46 21.66 3.35 -5.76
N LEU A 47 22.32 2.26 -5.39
CA LEU A 47 22.06 1.55 -4.13
C LEU A 47 22.38 2.43 -2.92
N GLN A 48 23.50 3.16 -2.95
CA GLN A 48 23.82 4.13 -1.91
C GLN A 48 22.75 5.20 -1.79
N TYR A 49 22.35 5.81 -2.89
CA TYR A 49 21.32 6.86 -2.94
C TYR A 49 19.98 6.36 -2.37
N ILE A 50 19.52 5.17 -2.80
CA ILE A 50 18.28 4.57 -2.30
C ILE A 50 18.36 4.37 -0.78
N GLY A 51 19.48 3.84 -0.29
CA GLY A 51 19.68 3.62 1.14
C GLY A 51 19.64 4.91 1.95
N GLU A 52 20.39 5.93 1.53
CA GLU A 52 20.46 7.24 2.19
C GLU A 52 19.07 7.91 2.23
N ARG A 53 18.38 7.97 1.08
CA ARG A 53 17.07 8.60 0.99
C ARG A 53 16.01 7.87 1.83
N THR A 54 16.03 6.53 1.82
CA THR A 54 15.13 5.73 2.66
C THR A 54 15.39 6.01 4.13
N SER A 55 16.63 5.99 4.57
CA SER A 55 17.02 6.27 5.96
C SER A 55 16.66 7.69 6.39
N GLU A 56 16.83 8.70 5.53
CA GLU A 56 16.38 10.07 5.79
C GLU A 56 14.85 10.15 6.02
N MET A 57 14.06 9.45 5.21
CA MET A 57 12.60 9.41 5.37
C MET A 57 12.19 8.69 6.64
N LEU A 58 12.86 7.58 6.98
CA LEU A 58 12.64 6.87 8.25
C LEU A 58 12.96 7.76 9.46
N ALA A 59 14.04 8.52 9.41
CA ALA A 59 14.40 9.50 10.45
C ALA A 59 13.33 10.59 10.65
N LEU A 60 12.57 10.95 9.60
CA LEU A 60 11.44 11.87 9.75
C LEU A 60 10.29 11.25 10.54
N CYS A 61 10.05 9.94 10.39
CA CYS A 61 9.08 9.22 11.21
C CYS A 61 9.41 9.37 12.71
N ASP A 62 10.67 9.20 13.07
CA ASP A 62 11.13 9.32 14.46
C ASP A 62 11.10 10.76 14.95
N LYS A 63 11.64 11.68 14.15
CA LYS A 63 11.69 13.12 14.45
C LYS A 63 10.31 13.71 14.75
N TYR A 64 9.29 13.28 14.02
CA TYR A 64 7.91 13.77 14.19
C TYR A 64 7.03 12.81 15.00
N ASN A 65 7.63 11.75 15.54
CA ASN A 65 6.98 10.76 16.39
C ASN A 65 5.70 10.19 15.75
N PHE A 66 5.79 9.73 14.49
CA PHE A 66 4.72 8.94 13.86
C PHE A 66 4.58 7.56 14.52
N ASP A 67 3.38 7.00 14.48
CA ASP A 67 3.07 5.71 15.10
C ASP A 67 3.48 4.51 14.24
N GLY A 68 4.03 4.77 13.06
CA GLY A 68 4.50 3.76 12.13
C GLY A 68 4.73 4.30 10.75
N ILE A 69 5.00 3.41 9.81
CA ILE A 69 5.24 3.74 8.40
C ILE A 69 4.40 2.88 7.45
N ILE A 70 4.13 3.44 6.27
CA ILE A 70 3.73 2.70 5.07
C ILE A 70 4.93 2.66 4.14
N ALA A 71 5.43 1.46 3.84
CA ALA A 71 6.36 1.25 2.73
C ALA A 71 5.55 1.14 1.44
N ASP A 72 5.47 2.25 0.68
CA ASP A 72 4.78 2.29 -0.61
C ASP A 72 5.73 1.84 -1.71
N TYR A 73 5.50 0.62 -2.20
CA TYR A 73 6.29 -0.02 -3.23
C TYR A 73 5.39 -0.50 -4.37
N THR A 74 5.19 0.34 -5.38
CA THR A 74 4.38 -0.02 -6.54
C THR A 74 5.00 -1.14 -7.34
N GLY A 75 6.31 -1.07 -7.57
CA GLY A 75 7.04 -2.03 -8.38
C GLY A 75 6.62 -2.03 -9.86
N ARG A 76 7.10 -3.02 -10.58
CA ARG A 76 6.74 -3.28 -11.99
C ARG A 76 6.72 -4.77 -12.28
N SER A 77 6.06 -5.17 -13.35
CA SER A 77 6.04 -6.58 -13.79
C SER A 77 7.46 -7.13 -13.98
N LEU A 78 7.69 -8.33 -13.45
CA LEU A 78 8.94 -9.07 -13.62
C LEU A 78 8.95 -9.88 -14.93
N VAL A 79 7.79 -10.02 -15.58
CA VAL A 79 7.65 -10.79 -16.82
C VAL A 79 8.52 -10.19 -17.91
N SER A 80 9.34 -11.05 -18.53
CA SER A 80 10.25 -10.68 -19.63
C SER A 80 11.35 -9.68 -19.29
N LEU A 81 11.69 -9.49 -18.01
CA LEU A 81 12.87 -8.70 -17.65
C LEU A 81 14.14 -9.50 -18.02
N PRO A 82 15.11 -8.89 -18.73
CA PRO A 82 16.44 -9.48 -18.89
C PRO A 82 17.11 -9.73 -17.53
N GLU A 83 17.96 -10.74 -17.44
CA GLU A 83 18.63 -11.13 -16.20
C GLU A 83 19.34 -9.95 -15.49
N ALA A 84 20.07 -9.13 -16.25
CA ALA A 84 20.75 -7.96 -15.70
C ALA A 84 19.76 -6.94 -15.10
N ALA A 85 18.63 -6.67 -15.79
CA ALA A 85 17.60 -5.77 -15.29
C ALA A 85 16.83 -6.35 -14.09
N LEU A 86 16.66 -7.67 -14.04
CA LEU A 86 16.08 -8.34 -12.89
C LEU A 86 17.01 -8.27 -11.68
N LYS A 87 18.32 -8.41 -11.88
CA LYS A 87 19.31 -8.26 -10.83
C LYS A 87 19.30 -6.84 -10.25
N GLU A 88 19.37 -5.79 -11.09
CA GLU A 88 19.27 -4.41 -10.63
C GLU A 88 17.97 -4.18 -9.83
N TYR A 89 16.86 -4.67 -10.35
CA TYR A 89 15.56 -4.54 -9.71
C TYR A 89 15.53 -5.21 -8.33
N ASN A 90 16.10 -6.41 -8.23
CA ASN A 90 16.24 -7.14 -6.96
C ASN A 90 17.15 -6.37 -5.97
N ASP A 91 18.33 -5.95 -6.41
CA ASP A 91 19.30 -5.27 -5.54
C ASP A 91 18.71 -3.95 -4.97
N ARG A 92 18.03 -3.16 -5.80
CA ARG A 92 17.33 -1.94 -5.37
C ARG A 92 16.17 -2.23 -4.42
N GLN A 93 15.39 -3.28 -4.69
CA GLN A 93 14.31 -3.73 -3.81
C GLN A 93 14.85 -4.17 -2.45
N GLN A 94 15.92 -4.98 -2.43
CA GLN A 94 16.59 -5.41 -1.20
C GLN A 94 17.16 -4.22 -0.43
N LYS A 95 17.75 -3.24 -1.12
CA LYS A 95 18.29 -2.04 -0.47
C LYS A 95 17.21 -1.23 0.23
N PHE A 96 16.10 -0.94 -0.46
CA PHE A 96 14.96 -0.22 0.12
C PHE A 96 14.36 -0.94 1.33
N PHE A 97 13.98 -2.19 1.16
CA PHE A 97 13.37 -2.97 2.23
C PHE A 97 14.35 -3.32 3.35
N GLY A 98 15.64 -3.46 3.04
CA GLY A 98 16.69 -3.64 4.05
C GLY A 98 16.73 -2.48 5.04
N GLU A 99 16.67 -1.24 4.57
CA GLU A 99 16.60 -0.06 5.45
C GLU A 99 15.30 -0.04 6.28
N VAL A 100 14.16 -0.38 5.65
CA VAL A 100 12.87 -0.47 6.35
C VAL A 100 12.91 -1.53 7.45
N MET A 101 13.45 -2.72 7.17
CA MET A 101 13.56 -3.81 8.16
C MET A 101 14.55 -3.50 9.29
N ASN A 102 15.66 -2.84 8.98
CA ASN A 102 16.62 -2.39 9.98
C ASN A 102 15.97 -1.37 10.93
N TRP A 103 15.21 -0.41 10.39
CA TRP A 103 14.46 0.55 11.20
C TRP A 103 13.41 -0.16 12.05
N GLN A 104 12.61 -1.05 11.49
CA GLN A 104 11.59 -1.82 12.21
C GLN A 104 12.18 -2.64 13.35
N GLY A 105 13.36 -3.22 13.17
CA GLY A 105 14.05 -4.00 14.22
C GLY A 105 14.39 -3.20 15.48
N ASN A 106 14.40 -1.87 15.39
CA ASN A 106 14.60 -0.95 16.51
C ASN A 106 13.31 -0.26 16.97
N HIS A 107 12.17 -0.56 16.32
CA HIS A 107 10.87 0.08 16.55
C HIS A 107 9.74 -0.95 16.45
N ASP A 108 9.87 -2.06 17.18
CA ASP A 108 8.91 -3.18 17.15
C ASP A 108 7.49 -2.79 17.64
N GLU A 109 7.39 -1.70 18.40
CA GLU A 109 6.12 -1.13 18.85
C GLU A 109 5.39 -0.32 17.78
N LYS A 110 6.06 0.06 16.70
CA LYS A 110 5.48 0.88 15.61
C LYS A 110 4.81 0.02 14.55
N THR A 111 3.73 0.54 14.00
CA THR A 111 2.99 -0.14 12.92
C THR A 111 3.77 -0.12 11.61
N LEU A 112 3.93 -1.27 11.01
CA LEU A 112 4.57 -1.44 9.71
C LEU A 112 3.54 -1.90 8.66
N VAL A 113 3.38 -1.13 7.60
CA VAL A 113 2.39 -1.40 6.55
C VAL A 113 3.07 -1.50 5.19
N PHE A 114 2.78 -2.56 4.46
CA PHE A 114 3.13 -2.68 3.05
C PHE A 114 1.99 -2.14 2.20
N TYR A 115 2.29 -1.29 1.23
CA TYR A 115 1.34 -0.84 0.22
C TYR A 115 1.92 -1.05 -1.17
N GLY A 116 1.38 -2.00 -1.92
CA GLY A 116 2.00 -2.34 -3.21
C GLY A 116 1.36 -3.50 -3.94
N ASN A 117 2.05 -3.91 -5.01
CA ASN A 117 1.74 -5.12 -5.77
C ASN A 117 2.67 -6.25 -5.32
N VAL A 118 2.16 -7.17 -4.52
CA VAL A 118 2.93 -8.32 -4.01
C VAL A 118 3.57 -9.10 -5.14
N GLN A 119 2.86 -9.29 -6.26
CA GLN A 119 3.35 -9.99 -7.44
C GLN A 119 4.53 -9.31 -8.16
N TYR A 120 4.91 -8.10 -7.74
CA TYR A 120 6.07 -7.38 -8.25
C TYR A 120 7.26 -7.38 -7.27
N LEU A 121 7.12 -8.08 -6.16
CA LEU A 121 8.27 -8.42 -5.32
C LEU A 121 9.05 -9.56 -5.99
N VAL A 122 10.37 -9.49 -5.91
CA VAL A 122 11.20 -10.61 -6.29
C VAL A 122 10.96 -11.74 -5.27
N PRO A 123 10.87 -13.02 -5.71
CA PRO A 123 10.54 -14.14 -4.82
C PRO A 123 11.36 -14.19 -3.54
N GLU A 124 12.65 -13.91 -3.63
CA GLU A 124 13.60 -13.93 -2.51
C GLU A 124 13.31 -12.89 -1.42
N ASN A 125 12.52 -11.87 -1.75
CA ASN A 125 12.18 -10.79 -0.82
C ASN A 125 10.80 -10.96 -0.16
N MET A 126 10.02 -11.98 -0.54
CA MET A 126 8.64 -12.12 -0.05
C MET A 126 8.55 -12.49 1.44
N ASP A 127 9.54 -13.18 1.98
CA ASP A 127 9.56 -13.56 3.40
C ASP A 127 9.46 -12.37 4.36
N MET A 128 9.95 -11.20 3.94
CA MET A 128 9.83 -9.97 4.73
C MET A 128 8.39 -9.56 5.01
N LEU A 129 7.43 -9.96 4.14
CA LEU A 129 6.02 -9.63 4.31
C LEU A 129 5.43 -10.14 5.62
N SER A 130 6.03 -11.18 6.21
CA SER A 130 5.68 -11.69 7.54
C SER A 130 5.87 -10.66 8.66
N LYS A 131 6.72 -9.65 8.45
CA LYS A 131 7.00 -8.57 9.42
C LYS A 131 6.01 -7.40 9.34
N PHE A 132 5.23 -7.30 8.28
CA PHE A 132 4.26 -6.24 8.12
C PHE A 132 2.96 -6.57 8.86
N ASP A 133 2.40 -5.61 9.58
CA ASP A 133 1.11 -5.74 10.27
C ASP A 133 -0.06 -5.81 9.29
N TYR A 134 0.05 -5.06 8.18
CA TYR A 134 -0.98 -4.98 7.14
C TYR A 134 -0.35 -4.97 5.75
N ILE A 135 -1.10 -5.54 4.80
CA ILE A 135 -0.78 -5.53 3.37
C ILE A 135 -1.92 -4.83 2.64
N ILE A 136 -1.69 -3.59 2.21
CA ILE A 136 -2.62 -2.83 1.40
C ILE A 136 -2.37 -3.18 -0.07
N LEU A 137 -3.37 -3.76 -0.71
CA LEU A 137 -3.32 -4.11 -2.12
C LEU A 137 -3.59 -2.87 -2.98
N LYS A 138 -2.88 -2.73 -4.10
CA LYS A 138 -3.08 -1.63 -5.08
C LYS A 138 -4.39 -1.82 -5.86
N THR A 139 -5.53 -1.58 -5.20
CA THR A 139 -6.87 -1.82 -5.73
C THR A 139 -7.67 -0.54 -6.03
N ALA A 140 -7.04 0.65 -5.95
CA ALA A 140 -7.73 1.93 -6.18
C ALA A 140 -8.38 2.04 -7.58
N SER A 141 -7.82 1.34 -8.57
CA SER A 141 -8.36 1.26 -9.94
C SER A 141 -9.33 0.09 -10.16
N SER A 142 -9.68 -0.65 -9.13
CA SER A 142 -10.61 -1.78 -9.25
C SER A 142 -12.01 -1.30 -9.61
N THR A 143 -12.69 -2.08 -10.45
CA THR A 143 -13.96 -1.68 -11.08
C THR A 143 -15.17 -2.36 -10.45
N ASN A 144 -14.98 -3.35 -9.60
CA ASN A 144 -16.00 -4.10 -8.89
C ASN A 144 -15.40 -4.98 -7.79
N ALA A 145 -16.24 -5.72 -7.05
CA ALA A 145 -15.83 -6.62 -5.98
C ALA A 145 -14.98 -7.81 -6.47
N ASP A 146 -15.29 -8.34 -7.66
CA ASP A 146 -14.57 -9.49 -8.22
C ASP A 146 -13.13 -9.11 -8.56
N ASP A 147 -12.89 -7.88 -9.00
CA ASP A 147 -11.54 -7.37 -9.26
C ASP A 147 -10.74 -7.19 -7.97
N LEU A 148 -11.38 -6.81 -6.85
CA LEU A 148 -10.73 -6.82 -5.53
C LEU A 148 -10.31 -8.24 -5.14
N ALA A 149 -11.22 -9.21 -5.32
CA ALA A 149 -10.94 -10.62 -5.02
C ALA A 149 -9.82 -11.19 -5.90
N LEU A 150 -9.82 -10.84 -7.20
CA LEU A 150 -8.76 -11.23 -8.12
C LEU A 150 -7.39 -10.70 -7.68
N LYS A 151 -7.29 -9.45 -7.26
CA LYS A 151 -6.01 -8.87 -6.80
C LYS A 151 -5.51 -9.49 -5.51
N ALA A 152 -6.40 -9.85 -4.59
CA ALA A 152 -6.04 -10.64 -3.42
C ALA A 152 -5.53 -12.05 -3.81
N TYR A 153 -6.21 -12.70 -4.75
CA TYR A 153 -5.78 -14.00 -5.28
C TYR A 153 -4.41 -13.93 -5.96
N LEU A 154 -4.16 -12.90 -6.78
CA LEU A 154 -2.85 -12.71 -7.43
C LEU A 154 -1.71 -12.52 -6.41
N ALA A 155 -1.97 -11.84 -5.29
CA ALA A 155 -0.98 -11.70 -4.23
C ALA A 155 -0.68 -13.05 -3.55
N ILE A 156 -1.70 -13.86 -3.29
CA ILE A 156 -1.55 -15.22 -2.73
C ILE A 156 -0.79 -16.12 -3.70
N GLN A 157 -1.17 -16.08 -4.98
CA GLN A 157 -0.56 -16.91 -6.02
C GLN A 157 0.92 -16.55 -6.22
N ALA A 158 1.28 -15.26 -6.15
CA ALA A 158 2.67 -14.84 -6.22
C ALA A 158 3.55 -15.49 -5.13
N GLY A 159 3.03 -15.61 -3.91
CA GLY A 159 3.72 -16.30 -2.83
C GLY A 159 3.83 -17.81 -3.05
N ILE A 160 2.80 -18.44 -3.61
CA ILE A 160 2.84 -19.87 -3.99
C ILE A 160 3.88 -20.10 -5.09
N ASP A 161 3.91 -19.23 -6.09
CA ASP A 161 4.86 -19.33 -7.20
C ASP A 161 6.31 -19.11 -6.71
N ALA A 162 6.52 -18.22 -5.76
CA ALA A 162 7.83 -17.95 -5.16
C ALA A 162 8.46 -19.15 -4.49
N ILE A 163 7.68 -20.09 -3.95
CA ILE A 163 8.15 -21.31 -3.33
C ILE A 163 8.07 -22.55 -4.25
N GLY A 164 7.80 -22.35 -5.54
CA GLY A 164 7.74 -23.44 -6.51
C GLY A 164 6.44 -24.24 -6.52
N GLY A 165 5.36 -23.66 -6.01
CA GLY A 165 4.03 -24.27 -5.96
C GLY A 165 3.60 -24.69 -4.55
N THR A 166 2.41 -25.27 -4.44
CA THR A 166 1.81 -25.67 -3.15
C THR A 166 2.59 -26.73 -2.38
N GLU A 167 3.41 -27.51 -3.06
CA GLU A 167 4.31 -28.52 -2.46
C GLU A 167 5.59 -27.87 -1.86
N GLY A 168 5.86 -26.60 -2.17
CA GLY A 168 7.09 -25.90 -1.79
C GLY A 168 7.15 -25.45 -0.32
N GLY A 169 6.06 -25.62 0.44
CA GLY A 169 6.02 -25.26 1.85
C GLY A 169 4.96 -24.21 2.20
N VAL A 170 5.24 -23.39 3.21
CA VAL A 170 4.32 -22.33 3.67
C VAL A 170 4.42 -21.11 2.76
N ASN A 171 3.27 -20.62 2.29
CA ASN A 171 3.20 -19.39 1.50
C ASN A 171 3.85 -18.21 2.27
N PRO A 172 4.87 -17.54 1.72
CA PRO A 172 5.51 -16.40 2.37
C PRO A 172 4.61 -15.16 2.48
N VAL A 173 3.54 -15.09 1.66
CA VAL A 173 2.56 -13.99 1.72
C VAL A 173 1.56 -14.26 2.85
N PRO A 174 1.54 -13.44 3.93
CA PRO A 174 0.59 -13.63 5.01
C PRO A 174 -0.82 -13.26 4.55
N VAL A 175 -1.70 -14.26 4.53
CA VAL A 175 -3.07 -14.13 4.01
C VAL A 175 -4.10 -13.61 5.03
N ASP A 176 -3.64 -13.26 6.23
CA ASP A 176 -4.50 -12.86 7.36
C ASP A 176 -4.60 -11.35 7.58
N ARG A 177 -4.02 -10.52 6.70
CA ARG A 177 -3.83 -9.08 6.91
C ARG A 177 -4.04 -8.18 5.70
N PHE A 178 -4.87 -8.59 4.74
CA PHE A 178 -5.16 -7.82 3.54
C PHE A 178 -6.08 -6.63 3.80
N ILE A 179 -5.77 -5.51 3.15
CA ILE A 179 -6.56 -4.28 3.13
C ILE A 179 -6.78 -3.89 1.66
N ALA A 180 -8.01 -3.58 1.29
CA ALA A 180 -8.32 -3.01 -0.02
C ALA A 180 -8.05 -1.50 -0.02
N CYS A 181 -7.46 -1.00 -1.11
CA CYS A 181 -7.30 0.43 -1.35
C CYS A 181 -8.42 0.92 -2.26
N VAL A 182 -9.04 2.03 -1.91
CA VAL A 182 -10.05 2.72 -2.73
C VAL A 182 -9.76 4.23 -2.74
N GLU A 183 -10.17 4.89 -3.82
CA GLU A 183 -10.14 6.34 -3.94
C GLU A 183 -11.56 6.89 -3.78
N LEU A 184 -11.67 8.11 -3.21
CA LEU A 184 -12.95 8.80 -3.16
C LEU A 184 -13.16 9.68 -4.39
N PRO A 185 -14.42 9.79 -4.88
CA PRO A 185 -14.75 10.57 -6.06
C PRO A 185 -14.33 12.04 -5.93
N GLN A 186 -13.85 12.61 -7.04
CA GLN A 186 -13.64 14.05 -7.17
C GLN A 186 -14.92 14.73 -7.68
N ALA A 187 -15.19 15.95 -7.19
CA ALA A 187 -16.42 16.68 -7.54
C ALA A 187 -16.54 17.03 -9.02
N ASP A 188 -15.41 17.24 -9.68
CA ASP A 188 -15.28 17.66 -11.07
C ASP A 188 -15.10 16.49 -12.06
N ASP A 189 -15.04 15.24 -11.57
CA ASP A 189 -14.97 14.04 -12.40
C ASP A 189 -16.34 13.76 -13.06
N LYS A 190 -16.56 14.44 -14.21
CA LYS A 190 -17.81 14.31 -15.00
C LYS A 190 -18.02 12.89 -15.53
N ASP A 191 -16.95 12.16 -15.80
CA ASP A 191 -16.99 10.81 -16.36
C ASP A 191 -17.16 9.74 -15.27
N LYS A 192 -17.07 10.15 -14.00
CA LYS A 192 -17.20 9.26 -12.84
C LYS A 192 -16.29 8.01 -12.96
N VAL A 193 -15.00 8.25 -13.18
CA VAL A 193 -13.99 7.21 -13.33
C VAL A 193 -13.29 6.95 -12.00
N LYS A 194 -12.73 8.01 -11.41
CA LYS A 194 -11.99 7.88 -10.14
C LYS A 194 -12.94 7.76 -8.95
N GLY A 195 -12.74 6.74 -8.14
CA GLY A 195 -13.58 6.47 -6.98
C GLY A 195 -14.94 5.86 -7.29
N TYR A 196 -15.18 5.45 -8.56
CA TYR A 196 -16.38 4.76 -8.98
C TYR A 196 -16.07 3.37 -9.53
N TRP A 197 -16.98 2.44 -9.31
CA TRP A 197 -16.99 1.16 -9.97
C TRP A 197 -17.70 1.23 -11.32
N SER A 198 -17.43 0.29 -12.21
CA SER A 198 -18.15 0.13 -13.47
C SER A 198 -19.57 -0.42 -13.28
N THR A 199 -19.84 -1.04 -12.14
CA THR A 199 -21.17 -1.51 -11.75
C THR A 199 -22.11 -0.33 -11.56
N VAL A 200 -23.35 -0.47 -11.99
CA VAL A 200 -24.40 0.53 -11.85
C VAL A 200 -25.52 0.06 -10.96
N ASP A 201 -26.24 1.00 -10.34
CA ASP A 201 -27.48 0.73 -9.61
C ASP A 201 -28.68 0.49 -10.58
N GLU A 202 -29.85 0.22 -10.04
CA GLU A 202 -31.08 0.00 -10.81
C GLU A 202 -31.49 1.22 -11.66
N LYS A 203 -30.96 2.40 -11.35
CA LYS A 203 -31.20 3.65 -12.09
C LYS A 203 -30.13 3.96 -13.11
N GLY A 204 -29.13 3.08 -13.25
CA GLY A 204 -27.99 3.27 -14.16
C GLY A 204 -26.89 4.19 -13.65
N ASN A 205 -26.88 4.57 -12.36
CA ASN A 205 -25.79 5.37 -11.77
C ASN A 205 -24.63 4.48 -11.39
N LYS A 206 -23.40 4.91 -11.69
CA LYS A 206 -22.19 4.22 -11.23
C LYS A 206 -22.11 4.20 -9.71
N LEU A 207 -21.75 3.06 -9.14
CA LEU A 207 -21.57 2.90 -7.71
C LEU A 207 -20.24 3.52 -7.23
N VAL A 208 -20.27 4.19 -6.09
CA VAL A 208 -19.04 4.68 -5.44
C VAL A 208 -18.26 3.48 -4.88
N ALA A 209 -16.96 3.45 -5.16
CA ALA A 209 -16.10 2.31 -4.84
C ALA A 209 -15.97 2.06 -3.34
N ALA A 210 -15.89 3.10 -2.51
CA ALA A 210 -15.63 2.96 -1.08
C ALA A 210 -16.71 2.17 -0.31
N PRO A 211 -18.02 2.47 -0.43
CA PRO A 211 -19.07 1.62 0.15
C PRO A 211 -19.08 0.20 -0.42
N GLY A 212 -18.80 0.04 -1.71
CA GLY A 212 -18.70 -1.27 -2.34
C GLY A 212 -17.57 -2.12 -1.75
N ALA A 213 -16.38 -1.54 -1.60
CA ALA A 213 -15.25 -2.20 -0.97
C ALA A 213 -15.50 -2.49 0.53
N ALA A 214 -16.27 -1.64 1.23
CA ALA A 214 -16.68 -1.90 2.61
C ALA A 214 -17.57 -3.17 2.71
N ARG A 215 -18.50 -3.36 1.79
CA ARG A 215 -19.31 -4.59 1.73
C ARG A 215 -18.43 -5.80 1.44
N TRP A 216 -17.57 -5.71 0.44
CA TRP A 216 -16.62 -6.78 0.14
C TRP A 216 -15.73 -7.11 1.36
N MET A 217 -15.31 -6.10 2.12
CA MET A 217 -14.45 -6.30 3.29
C MET A 217 -15.12 -7.10 4.40
N VAL A 218 -16.43 -6.95 4.64
CA VAL A 218 -17.17 -7.68 5.68
C VAL A 218 -17.64 -9.07 5.25
N GLU A 219 -17.60 -9.39 3.96
CA GLU A 219 -17.88 -10.73 3.47
C GLU A 219 -16.79 -11.71 3.88
N ALA A 220 -17.16 -12.94 4.24
CA ALA A 220 -16.19 -13.99 4.53
C ALA A 220 -15.47 -14.47 3.26
N SER A 221 -14.16 -14.73 3.38
CA SER A 221 -13.39 -15.42 2.35
C SER A 221 -12.74 -16.67 2.95
N PRO A 222 -12.77 -17.83 2.29
CA PRO A 222 -12.14 -19.04 2.80
C PRO A 222 -10.61 -19.01 2.71
N ASN A 223 -10.06 -18.17 1.85
CA ASN A 223 -8.65 -18.22 1.48
C ASN A 223 -7.79 -17.11 2.11
N TYR A 224 -8.42 -16.05 2.64
CA TYR A 224 -7.70 -14.92 3.24
C TYR A 224 -8.62 -14.12 4.17
N THR A 225 -8.00 -13.34 5.06
CA THR A 225 -8.72 -12.43 5.96
C THR A 225 -8.54 -10.99 5.48
N ARG A 226 -9.63 -10.23 5.49
CA ARG A 226 -9.69 -8.81 5.17
C ARG A 226 -9.67 -8.01 6.47
N LYS A 227 -8.74 -7.05 6.62
CA LYS A 227 -8.53 -6.32 7.88
C LYS A 227 -9.04 -4.88 7.85
N GLY A 228 -9.47 -4.38 6.69
CA GLY A 228 -9.97 -3.03 6.57
C GLY A 228 -9.93 -2.48 5.17
N ILE A 229 -10.11 -1.17 5.10
CA ILE A 229 -10.06 -0.39 3.85
C ILE A 229 -9.08 0.76 4.02
N PHE A 230 -8.23 0.97 3.04
CA PHE A 230 -7.41 2.16 2.89
C PHE A 230 -8.08 3.12 1.92
N ILE A 231 -8.49 4.29 2.41
CA ILE A 231 -9.22 5.28 1.62
C ILE A 231 -8.27 6.41 1.26
N MET A 232 -8.03 6.57 -0.04
CA MET A 232 -7.26 7.68 -0.59
C MET A 232 -8.15 8.91 -0.80
N ASN A 233 -7.53 10.11 -0.72
CA ASN A 233 -8.17 11.38 -1.02
C ASN A 233 -9.43 11.67 -0.19
N VAL A 234 -9.37 11.36 1.09
CA VAL A 234 -10.49 11.54 2.05
C VAL A 234 -11.04 12.98 2.07
N HIS A 235 -10.21 13.97 1.73
CA HIS A 235 -10.61 15.36 1.60
C HIS A 235 -11.68 15.58 0.51
N ASN A 236 -11.75 14.74 -0.52
CA ASN A 236 -12.81 14.83 -1.54
C ASN A 236 -14.19 14.61 -0.92
N ASP A 237 -14.32 13.68 0.03
CA ASP A 237 -15.59 13.43 0.72
C ASP A 237 -15.98 14.57 1.67
N TYR A 238 -15.01 15.24 2.28
CA TYR A 238 -15.27 16.43 3.11
C TYR A 238 -15.88 17.55 2.30
N TYR A 239 -15.24 17.93 1.19
CA TYR A 239 -15.69 19.07 0.39
C TYR A 239 -17.00 18.79 -0.35
N ASN A 240 -17.22 17.55 -0.78
CA ASN A 240 -18.35 17.21 -1.65
C ASN A 240 -19.54 16.64 -0.89
N ASN A 241 -19.33 16.02 0.26
CA ASN A 241 -20.35 15.20 0.94
C ASN A 241 -20.28 15.23 2.47
N THR A 242 -19.47 16.12 3.04
CA THR A 242 -19.28 16.24 4.50
C THR A 242 -19.00 14.90 5.17
N TYR A 243 -18.05 14.12 4.61
CA TYR A 243 -17.69 12.75 5.00
C TYR A 243 -18.84 11.72 4.90
N GLY A 244 -19.76 11.90 3.97
CA GLY A 244 -20.91 11.01 3.79
C GLY A 244 -20.51 9.59 3.44
N TYR A 245 -19.58 9.40 2.50
CA TYR A 245 -19.09 8.09 2.09
C TYR A 245 -18.24 7.42 3.18
N VAL A 246 -17.35 8.17 3.86
CA VAL A 246 -16.56 7.64 4.97
C VAL A 246 -17.47 7.17 6.11
N ARG A 247 -18.52 7.95 6.46
CA ARG A 247 -19.51 7.54 7.46
C ARG A 247 -20.30 6.30 7.04
N GLU A 248 -20.65 6.18 5.76
CA GLU A 248 -21.30 4.96 5.23
C GLU A 248 -20.39 3.75 5.34
N VAL A 249 -19.12 3.87 4.93
CA VAL A 249 -18.09 2.83 5.08
C VAL A 249 -17.98 2.37 6.53
N ILE A 250 -17.83 3.30 7.48
CA ILE A 250 -17.73 2.98 8.91
C ILE A 250 -18.97 2.21 9.39
N ARG A 251 -20.16 2.62 8.96
CA ARG A 251 -21.42 1.96 9.34
C ARG A 251 -21.51 0.54 8.78
N ILE A 252 -21.10 0.32 7.52
CA ILE A 252 -21.07 -1.02 6.91
C ILE A 252 -20.10 -1.93 7.66
N MET A 253 -18.92 -1.40 8.02
CA MET A 253 -17.88 -2.19 8.70
C MET A 253 -18.14 -2.41 10.18
N ASN A 254 -19.03 -1.62 10.80
CA ASN A 254 -19.36 -1.68 12.23
C ASN A 254 -20.88 -1.63 12.45
N PRO A 255 -21.62 -2.64 11.99
CA PRO A 255 -23.09 -2.58 11.95
C PRO A 255 -23.76 -2.48 13.33
N ASN A 256 -23.05 -2.81 14.41
CA ASN A 256 -23.53 -2.85 15.78
C ASN A 256 -23.03 -1.70 16.68
N LYS A 257 -22.47 -0.64 16.07
CA LYS A 257 -21.97 0.53 16.83
C LYS A 257 -22.76 1.79 16.53
#